data_6caf2a7994342c496d783107381993bb
#
_entry.id   6caf2a7994342c496d783107381993bb
#
_cell.length_a   1.000
_cell.length_b   1.000
_cell.length_c   1.000
_cell.angle_alpha   90.00
_cell.angle_beta   90.00
_cell.angle_gamma   90.00
#
_symmetry.space_group_name_H-M   'P 1'
#
loop_
_entity.id
_entity.type
_entity.pdbx_description
1 polymer ?
#
loop_
_entity_poly.entity_id
_entity_poly.type
_entity_poly.pdbx_seq_one_letter_code
_entity_poly.pdbx_strand_id
1 'polypeptide(L)'
;MLFDKVTIRLQKLCTMEPALTIQADKVAQKTVASMYDGISTEEIDTLSAEVAIGMITENPEYETLATRIIVSNMHKTSPKCFSTAMLALHTKGIVSDYFIKCVLLEIDTWIDKSRDYTYGYFGIKTLQKSYLNVGETPQYLFMRVALGIHGDDYPRVRETYDLMSQKFFTHATPT
;
A
#
# COMPACT_ATOMS: atom_id res chain seq x y z
N MET A 1 -11.04 -24.55 7.06
CA MET A 1 -12.15 -23.81 6.42
C MET A 1 -11.89 -22.31 6.37
N LEU A 2 -12.74 -21.37 6.91
CA LEU A 2 -12.43 -19.93 6.83
C LEU A 2 -11.24 -19.55 7.71
N PHE A 3 -11.20 -20.05 8.95
CA PHE A 3 -10.09 -19.88 9.88
C PHE A 3 -8.75 -20.27 9.25
N ASP A 4 -8.68 -21.44 8.62
CA ASP A 4 -7.44 -21.93 7.99
C ASP A 4 -6.96 -20.96 6.88
N LYS A 5 -7.89 -20.42 6.08
CA LYS A 5 -7.55 -19.47 5.01
C LYS A 5 -6.96 -18.16 5.56
N VAL A 6 -7.55 -17.63 6.63
CA VAL A 6 -7.05 -16.42 7.31
C VAL A 6 -5.68 -16.72 7.92
N THR A 7 -5.54 -17.83 8.65
CA THR A 7 -4.28 -18.24 9.28
C THR A 7 -3.15 -18.39 8.27
N ILE A 8 -3.37 -19.16 7.19
CA ILE A 8 -2.36 -19.36 6.13
C ILE A 8 -1.94 -18.03 5.51
N ARG A 9 -2.89 -17.12 5.28
CA ARG A 9 -2.60 -15.78 4.74
C ARG A 9 -1.72 -14.98 5.69
N LEU A 10 -2.05 -14.94 6.98
CA LEU A 10 -1.28 -14.21 7.99
C LEU A 10 0.11 -14.81 8.18
N GLN A 11 0.21 -16.14 8.24
CA GLN A 11 1.49 -16.84 8.32
C GLN A 11 2.40 -16.49 7.13
N LYS A 12 1.84 -16.47 5.90
CA LYS A 12 2.58 -16.04 4.71
C LYS A 12 3.11 -14.61 4.83
N LEU A 13 2.35 -13.70 5.43
CA LEU A 13 2.81 -12.32 5.64
C LEU A 13 3.88 -12.24 6.76
N CYS A 14 3.83 -13.13 7.76
CA CYS A 14 4.86 -13.22 8.79
C CYS A 14 6.21 -13.75 8.24
N THR A 15 6.18 -14.59 7.21
CA THR A 15 7.41 -15.15 6.60
C THR A 15 8.11 -14.21 5.61
N MET A 16 7.53 -13.04 5.30
CA MET A 16 8.22 -12.02 4.50
C MET A 16 9.47 -11.51 5.25
N GLU A 17 10.51 -11.13 4.53
CA GLU A 17 11.71 -10.55 5.12
C GLU A 17 11.51 -9.09 5.59
N PRO A 18 11.97 -8.74 6.80
CA PRO A 18 12.44 -9.63 7.87
C PRO A 18 11.28 -10.48 8.44
N ALA A 19 11.55 -11.78 8.70
CA ALA A 19 10.53 -12.68 9.23
C ALA A 19 10.10 -12.26 10.65
N LEU A 20 8.79 -12.38 10.93
CA LEU A 20 8.23 -12.03 12.24
C LEU A 20 8.14 -13.27 13.14
N THR A 21 8.37 -13.07 14.43
CA THR A 21 8.35 -14.15 15.43
C THR A 21 7.01 -14.29 16.17
N ILE A 22 6.02 -13.46 15.81
CA ILE A 22 4.70 -13.38 16.44
C ILE A 22 3.77 -14.55 16.07
N GLN A 23 2.76 -14.77 16.89
CA GLN A 23 1.75 -15.82 16.69
C GLN A 23 0.62 -15.35 15.77
N ALA A 24 0.73 -15.63 14.47
CA ALA A 24 -0.30 -15.32 13.48
C ALA A 24 -1.67 -15.94 13.83
N ASP A 25 -1.67 -17.11 14.47
CA ASP A 25 -2.88 -17.85 14.86
C ASP A 25 -3.74 -17.08 15.88
N LYS A 26 -3.12 -16.34 16.80
CA LYS A 26 -3.86 -15.47 17.74
C LYS A 26 -4.61 -14.37 17.01
N VAL A 27 -3.98 -13.74 16.02
CA VAL A 27 -4.63 -12.72 15.19
C VAL A 27 -5.78 -13.33 14.40
N ALA A 28 -5.56 -14.51 13.79
CA ALA A 28 -6.59 -15.23 13.06
C ALA A 28 -7.81 -15.57 13.94
N GLN A 29 -7.58 -16.07 15.18
CA GLN A 29 -8.66 -16.37 16.12
C GLN A 29 -9.50 -15.13 16.45
N LYS A 30 -8.84 -14.03 16.84
CA LYS A 30 -9.52 -12.78 17.19
C LYS A 30 -10.28 -12.21 15.99
N THR A 31 -9.67 -12.27 14.78
CA THR A 31 -10.31 -11.83 13.53
C THR A 31 -11.58 -12.64 13.26
N VAL A 32 -11.51 -13.97 13.28
CA VAL A 32 -12.67 -14.83 13.00
C VAL A 32 -13.77 -14.65 14.06
N ALA A 33 -13.42 -14.47 15.33
CA ALA A 33 -14.38 -14.19 16.38
C ALA A 33 -15.14 -12.86 16.22
N SER A 34 -14.57 -11.91 15.46
CA SER A 34 -15.16 -10.59 15.22
C SER A 34 -15.86 -10.49 13.86
N MET A 35 -15.91 -11.58 13.07
CA MET A 35 -16.58 -11.60 11.78
C MET A 35 -18.10 -11.66 11.92
N TYR A 36 -18.78 -11.12 10.93
CA TYR A 36 -20.23 -11.18 10.76
C TYR A 36 -20.60 -11.80 9.40
N ASP A 37 -21.84 -12.24 9.26
CA ASP A 37 -22.31 -12.84 8.00
C ASP A 37 -22.32 -11.81 6.86
N GLY A 38 -21.77 -12.21 5.72
CA GLY A 38 -21.67 -11.34 4.53
C GLY A 38 -20.42 -10.45 4.47
N ILE A 39 -19.52 -10.54 5.45
CA ILE A 39 -18.25 -9.79 5.41
C ILE A 39 -17.44 -10.11 4.15
N SER A 40 -16.97 -9.10 3.44
CA SER A 40 -16.13 -9.24 2.25
C SER A 40 -14.69 -9.64 2.62
N THR A 41 -13.96 -10.19 1.65
CA THR A 41 -12.54 -10.55 1.87
C THR A 41 -11.66 -9.32 2.13
N GLU A 42 -12.02 -8.16 1.60
CA GLU A 42 -11.34 -6.88 1.84
C GLU A 42 -11.56 -6.40 3.27
N GLU A 43 -12.80 -6.50 3.76
CA GLU A 43 -13.13 -6.19 5.15
C GLU A 43 -12.46 -7.15 6.14
N ILE A 44 -12.33 -8.44 5.79
CA ILE A 44 -11.55 -9.42 6.60
C ILE A 44 -10.08 -8.99 6.70
N ASP A 45 -9.47 -8.55 5.61
CA ASP A 45 -8.09 -8.04 5.65
C ASP A 45 -7.99 -6.78 6.53
N THR A 46 -8.93 -5.85 6.41
CA THR A 46 -9.00 -4.64 7.25
C THR A 46 -9.15 -4.99 8.73
N LEU A 47 -10.10 -5.86 9.07
CA LEU A 47 -10.33 -6.35 10.43
C LEU A 47 -9.10 -7.07 11.00
N SER A 48 -8.43 -7.90 10.19
CA SER A 48 -7.18 -8.58 10.60
C SER A 48 -6.07 -7.59 10.93
N ALA A 49 -5.95 -6.50 10.17
CA ALA A 49 -4.98 -5.45 10.44
C ALA A 49 -5.31 -4.66 11.72
N GLU A 50 -6.60 -4.38 11.97
CA GLU A 50 -7.05 -3.72 13.20
C GLU A 50 -6.83 -4.60 14.44
N VAL A 51 -7.09 -5.90 14.34
CA VAL A 51 -6.79 -6.86 15.40
C VAL A 51 -5.28 -6.91 15.66
N ALA A 52 -4.46 -6.97 14.61
CA ALA A 52 -3.00 -7.02 14.76
C ALA A 52 -2.47 -5.74 15.44
N ILE A 53 -2.88 -4.55 14.98
CA ILE A 53 -2.42 -3.30 15.62
C ILE A 53 -2.89 -3.17 17.08
N GLY A 54 -4.08 -3.69 17.42
CA GLY A 54 -4.57 -3.75 18.80
C GLY A 54 -3.70 -4.61 19.72
N MET A 55 -2.85 -5.48 19.17
CA MET A 55 -1.92 -6.34 19.93
C MET A 55 -0.49 -5.76 20.02
N ILE A 56 -0.26 -4.55 19.58
CA ILE A 56 1.07 -3.90 19.56
C ILE A 56 1.72 -3.86 20.96
N THR A 57 0.92 -3.77 22.02
CA THR A 57 1.42 -3.78 23.41
C THR A 57 1.93 -5.14 23.86
N GLU A 58 1.49 -6.23 23.23
CA GLU A 58 2.00 -7.58 23.49
C GLU A 58 3.37 -7.78 22.80
N ASN A 59 3.49 -7.33 21.54
CA ASN A 59 4.75 -7.36 20.78
C ASN A 59 4.70 -6.31 19.66
N PRO A 60 5.71 -5.42 19.55
CA PRO A 60 5.77 -4.39 18.48
C PRO A 60 5.71 -4.96 17.06
N GLU A 61 6.12 -6.20 16.82
CA GLU A 61 6.06 -6.84 15.50
C GLU A 61 4.62 -6.95 14.95
N TYR A 62 3.59 -6.86 15.81
CA TYR A 62 2.19 -6.83 15.35
C TYR A 62 1.87 -5.58 14.53
N GLU A 63 2.56 -4.45 14.74
CA GLU A 63 2.46 -3.28 13.86
C GLU A 63 2.95 -3.62 12.45
N THR A 64 4.09 -4.33 12.36
CA THR A 64 4.64 -4.76 11.06
C THR A 64 3.68 -5.70 10.35
N LEU A 65 3.07 -6.65 11.06
CA LEU A 65 2.05 -7.53 10.48
C LEU A 65 0.83 -6.72 10.01
N ALA A 66 0.31 -5.80 10.81
CA ALA A 66 -0.82 -4.94 10.44
C ALA A 66 -0.52 -4.14 9.17
N THR A 67 0.67 -3.56 9.06
CA THR A 67 1.14 -2.88 7.86
C THR A 67 1.16 -3.80 6.64
N ARG A 68 1.75 -5.00 6.78
CA ARG A 68 1.82 -5.98 5.70
C ARG A 68 0.45 -6.41 5.20
N ILE A 69 -0.52 -6.57 6.09
CA ILE A 69 -1.89 -6.91 5.72
C ILE A 69 -2.49 -5.79 4.87
N ILE A 70 -2.41 -4.52 5.32
CA ILE A 70 -2.99 -3.38 4.60
C ILE A 70 -2.32 -3.19 3.24
N VAL A 71 -0.99 -3.20 3.18
CA VAL A 71 -0.24 -3.04 1.93
C VAL A 71 -0.55 -4.18 0.96
N SER A 72 -0.57 -5.43 1.44
CA SER A 72 -0.95 -6.58 0.61
C SER A 72 -2.38 -6.48 0.08
N ASN A 73 -3.33 -5.97 0.87
CA ASN A 73 -4.70 -5.73 0.42
C ASN A 73 -4.75 -4.61 -0.63
N MET A 74 -4.04 -3.51 -0.39
CA MET A 74 -3.91 -2.40 -1.33
C MET A 74 -3.35 -2.87 -2.68
N HIS A 75 -2.31 -3.70 -2.69
CA HIS A 75 -1.73 -4.26 -3.91
C HIS A 75 -2.66 -5.19 -4.68
N LYS A 76 -3.63 -5.84 -3.99
CA LYS A 76 -4.66 -6.67 -4.64
C LYS A 76 -5.73 -5.82 -5.33
N THR A 77 -6.11 -4.71 -4.71
CA THR A 77 -7.22 -3.86 -5.15
C THR A 77 -6.78 -2.76 -6.12
N SER A 78 -5.48 -2.46 -6.17
CA SER A 78 -4.90 -1.48 -7.10
C SER A 78 -4.59 -2.09 -8.46
N PRO A 79 -4.61 -1.29 -9.55
CA PRO A 79 -4.12 -1.71 -10.86
C PRO A 79 -2.69 -2.24 -10.78
N LYS A 80 -2.36 -3.21 -11.65
CA LYS A 80 -1.03 -3.84 -11.64
C LYS A 80 0.08 -2.90 -12.06
N CYS A 81 -0.22 -1.98 -12.98
CA CYS A 81 0.71 -1.02 -13.57
C CYS A 81 0.33 0.41 -13.19
N PHE A 82 1.33 1.27 -13.01
CA PHE A 82 1.15 2.70 -12.79
C PHE A 82 0.41 3.37 -13.95
N SER A 83 0.82 3.05 -15.19
CA SER A 83 0.19 3.58 -16.40
C SER A 83 -1.33 3.33 -16.41
N THR A 84 -1.76 2.13 -16.04
CA THR A 84 -3.19 1.78 -15.93
C THR A 84 -3.89 2.57 -14.81
N ALA A 85 -3.23 2.77 -13.68
CA ALA A 85 -3.78 3.56 -12.58
C ALA A 85 -3.97 5.03 -13.00
N MET A 86 -2.97 5.62 -13.67
CA MET A 86 -3.04 7.01 -14.14
C MET A 86 -4.11 7.21 -15.22
N LEU A 87 -4.30 6.25 -16.10
CA LEU A 87 -5.39 6.29 -17.08
C LEU A 87 -6.76 6.28 -16.41
N ALA A 88 -6.93 5.50 -15.35
CA ALA A 88 -8.17 5.51 -14.57
C ALA A 88 -8.40 6.85 -13.84
N LEU A 89 -7.35 7.50 -13.35
CA LEU A 89 -7.44 8.85 -12.75
C LEU A 89 -7.73 9.92 -13.80
N HIS A 90 -7.17 9.80 -15.00
CA HIS A 90 -7.46 10.68 -16.12
C HIS A 90 -8.93 10.60 -16.53
N THR A 91 -9.47 9.39 -16.66
CA THR A 91 -10.90 9.18 -16.96
C THR A 91 -11.83 9.85 -15.95
N LYS A 92 -11.37 9.98 -14.69
CA LYS A 92 -12.09 10.68 -13.61
C LYS A 92 -11.81 12.19 -13.57
N GLY A 93 -10.99 12.73 -14.47
CA GLY A 93 -10.61 14.14 -14.51
C GLY A 93 -9.65 14.58 -13.39
N ILE A 94 -8.99 13.64 -12.70
CA ILE A 94 -8.06 13.93 -11.60
C ILE A 94 -6.69 14.35 -12.13
N VAL A 95 -6.22 13.74 -13.23
CA VAL A 95 -4.99 14.12 -13.91
C VAL A 95 -5.28 14.68 -15.31
N SER A 96 -4.46 15.62 -15.78
CA SER A 96 -4.67 16.33 -17.03
C SER A 96 -4.24 15.52 -18.26
N ASP A 97 -4.67 15.96 -19.46
CA ASP A 97 -4.23 15.41 -20.75
C ASP A 97 -2.71 15.53 -20.93
N TYR A 98 -2.11 16.62 -20.46
CA TYR A 98 -0.66 16.80 -20.50
C TYR A 98 0.05 15.76 -19.65
N PHE A 99 -0.43 15.55 -18.41
CA PHE A 99 0.13 14.54 -17.51
C PHE A 99 0.12 13.14 -18.15
N ILE A 100 -1.02 12.75 -18.73
CA ILE A 100 -1.16 11.43 -19.36
C ILE A 100 -0.22 11.24 -20.56
N LYS A 101 0.07 12.30 -21.31
CA LYS A 101 1.05 12.26 -22.40
C LYS A 101 2.49 12.01 -21.91
N CYS A 102 2.80 12.40 -20.68
CA CYS A 102 4.11 12.14 -20.05
C CYS A 102 4.19 10.72 -19.45
N VAL A 103 3.10 9.96 -19.34
CA VAL A 103 3.12 8.59 -18.82
C VAL A 103 3.62 7.63 -19.89
N LEU A 104 4.88 7.26 -19.82
CA LEU A 104 5.47 6.21 -20.65
C LEU A 104 5.32 4.84 -20.00
N LEU A 105 5.14 3.78 -20.80
CA LEU A 105 5.06 2.40 -20.31
C LEU A 105 6.35 1.96 -19.59
N GLU A 106 7.49 2.54 -19.93
CA GLU A 106 8.77 2.29 -19.28
C GLU A 106 8.75 2.68 -17.78
N ILE A 107 7.97 3.70 -17.41
CA ILE A 107 7.83 4.15 -16.02
C ILE A 107 7.30 3.03 -15.11
N ASP A 108 6.48 2.12 -15.64
CA ASP A 108 6.00 0.96 -14.90
C ASP A 108 7.13 0.08 -14.35
N THR A 109 8.28 0.05 -15.06
CA THR A 109 9.47 -0.75 -14.67
C THR A 109 10.32 -0.08 -13.58
N TRP A 110 10.15 1.22 -13.36
CA TRP A 110 10.92 1.97 -12.35
C TRP A 110 10.34 1.83 -10.95
N ILE A 111 9.09 1.40 -10.85
CA ILE A 111 8.35 1.38 -9.59
C ILE A 111 8.66 0.12 -8.79
N ASP A 112 9.22 0.32 -7.61
CA ASP A 112 9.50 -0.73 -6.64
C ASP A 112 8.41 -0.82 -5.57
N LYS A 113 7.42 -1.69 -5.80
CA LYS A 113 6.29 -1.90 -4.88
C LYS A 113 6.70 -2.47 -3.52
N SER A 114 7.89 -3.05 -3.39
CA SER A 114 8.36 -3.56 -2.11
C SER A 114 8.58 -2.44 -1.08
N ARG A 115 8.87 -1.23 -1.55
CA ARG A 115 9.05 -0.03 -0.71
C ARG A 115 7.78 0.36 0.04
N ASP A 116 6.58 -0.05 -0.41
CA ASP A 116 5.33 0.17 0.32
C ASP A 116 5.32 -0.51 1.70
N TYR A 117 6.00 -1.65 1.84
CA TYR A 117 6.10 -2.39 3.11
C TYR A 117 7.04 -1.74 4.15
N THR A 118 7.76 -0.70 3.79
CA THR A 118 8.68 0.01 4.70
C THR A 118 8.00 1.06 5.57
N TYR A 119 6.72 1.35 5.36
CA TYR A 119 5.93 2.27 6.19
C TYR A 119 5.43 1.58 7.45
N GLY A 120 5.22 2.38 8.52
CA GLY A 120 4.46 1.92 9.69
C GLY A 120 2.95 1.99 9.42
N TYR A 121 2.17 1.31 10.26
CA TYR A 121 0.71 1.21 10.13
C TYR A 121 0.02 2.57 10.03
N PHE A 122 0.34 3.50 10.93
CA PHE A 122 -0.26 4.83 10.95
C PHE A 122 0.14 5.67 9.73
N GLY A 123 1.37 5.50 9.24
CA GLY A 123 1.82 6.15 8.01
C GLY A 123 0.99 5.73 6.79
N ILE A 124 0.79 4.42 6.60
CA ILE A 124 -0.06 3.90 5.52
C ILE A 124 -1.50 4.37 5.67
N LYS A 125 -2.08 4.33 6.88
CA LYS A 125 -3.46 4.81 7.11
C LYS A 125 -3.61 6.29 6.82
N THR A 126 -2.60 7.10 7.14
CA THR A 126 -2.58 8.54 6.83
C THR A 126 -2.53 8.76 5.31
N LEU A 127 -1.67 8.03 4.60
CA LEU A 127 -1.61 8.09 3.14
C LEU A 127 -2.96 7.71 2.51
N GLN A 128 -3.56 6.60 2.93
CA GLN A 128 -4.88 6.16 2.44
C GLN A 128 -5.98 7.20 2.67
N LYS A 129 -5.99 7.83 3.84
CA LYS A 129 -7.04 8.78 4.23
C LYS A 129 -6.95 10.11 3.49
N SER A 130 -5.73 10.60 3.22
CA SER A 130 -5.51 12.01 2.88
C SER A 130 -4.77 12.25 1.57
N TYR A 131 -4.05 11.28 1.03
CA TYR A 131 -3.13 11.50 -0.08
C TYR A 131 -3.33 10.57 -1.28
N LEU A 132 -3.75 9.33 -1.05
CA LEU A 132 -3.96 8.36 -2.12
C LEU A 132 -5.32 8.55 -2.79
N ASN A 133 -5.34 8.55 -4.11
CA ASN A 133 -6.57 8.41 -4.88
C ASN A 133 -7.00 6.93 -4.90
N VAL A 134 -8.26 6.71 -5.28
CA VAL A 134 -8.79 5.34 -5.43
C VAL A 134 -7.96 4.56 -6.45
N GLY A 135 -7.39 3.46 -6.01
CA GLY A 135 -6.54 2.58 -6.81
C GLY A 135 -5.06 2.96 -6.81
N GLU A 136 -4.64 4.00 -6.07
CA GLU A 136 -3.22 4.30 -5.89
C GLU A 136 -2.59 3.49 -4.75
N THR A 137 -1.30 3.23 -4.89
CA THR A 137 -0.40 2.79 -3.82
C THR A 137 0.55 3.93 -3.46
N PRO A 138 1.27 3.90 -2.33
CA PRO A 138 2.26 4.93 -2.00
C PRO A 138 3.29 5.13 -3.13
N GLN A 139 3.76 4.05 -3.76
CA GLN A 139 4.71 4.16 -4.87
C GLN A 139 4.08 4.84 -6.09
N TYR A 140 2.80 4.61 -6.37
CA TYR A 140 2.10 5.31 -7.43
C TYR A 140 1.92 6.80 -7.12
N LEU A 141 1.61 7.15 -5.87
CA LEU A 141 1.58 8.54 -5.42
C LEU A 141 2.92 9.24 -5.68
N PHE A 142 4.05 8.65 -5.25
CA PHE A 142 5.37 9.29 -5.43
C PHE A 142 5.74 9.44 -6.90
N MET A 143 5.45 8.44 -7.73
CA MET A 143 5.68 8.54 -9.16
C MET A 143 4.78 9.60 -9.80
N ARG A 144 3.51 9.69 -9.41
CA ARG A 144 2.59 10.72 -9.89
C ARG A 144 3.07 12.13 -9.53
N VAL A 145 3.56 12.32 -8.30
CA VAL A 145 4.11 13.60 -7.85
C VAL A 145 5.37 13.95 -8.64
N ALA A 146 6.33 13.02 -8.77
CA ALA A 146 7.56 13.24 -9.52
C ALA A 146 7.27 13.61 -10.99
N LEU A 147 6.37 12.89 -11.64
CA LEU A 147 5.97 13.15 -13.02
C LEU A 147 5.21 14.47 -13.15
N GLY A 148 4.36 14.80 -12.17
CA GLY A 148 3.63 16.07 -12.13
C GLY A 148 4.54 17.30 -12.00
N ILE A 149 5.67 17.17 -11.32
CA ILE A 149 6.65 18.25 -11.13
C ILE A 149 7.53 18.41 -12.38
N HIS A 150 8.02 17.31 -12.94
CA HIS A 150 9.07 17.34 -13.97
C HIS A 150 8.57 17.08 -15.39
N GLY A 151 7.31 16.63 -15.56
CA GLY A 151 6.74 16.38 -16.89
C GLY A 151 7.53 15.34 -17.68
N ASP A 152 8.11 15.75 -18.79
CA ASP A 152 8.90 14.92 -19.71
C ASP A 152 10.42 14.90 -19.43
N ASP A 153 10.87 15.54 -18.35
CA ASP A 153 12.26 15.42 -17.85
C ASP A 153 12.42 14.11 -17.06
N TYR A 154 12.42 12.97 -17.76
CA TYR A 154 12.44 11.63 -17.17
C TYR A 154 13.63 11.35 -16.26
N PRO A 155 14.86 11.84 -16.51
CA PRO A 155 15.95 11.70 -15.54
C PRO A 155 15.60 12.28 -14.17
N ARG A 156 15.02 13.49 -14.12
CA ARG A 156 14.57 14.12 -12.88
C ARG A 156 13.35 13.45 -12.28
N VAL A 157 12.41 12.98 -13.10
CA VAL A 157 11.27 12.18 -12.62
C VAL A 157 11.76 10.98 -11.83
N ARG A 158 12.70 10.21 -12.40
CA ARG A 158 13.25 9.01 -11.77
C ARG A 158 14.01 9.34 -10.48
N GLU A 159 14.89 10.35 -10.50
CA GLU A 159 15.63 10.79 -9.32
C GLU A 159 14.68 11.20 -8.20
N THR A 160 13.69 12.06 -8.48
CA THR A 160 12.72 12.53 -7.49
C THR A 160 11.88 11.39 -6.93
N TYR A 161 11.42 10.47 -7.79
CA TYR A 161 10.72 9.26 -7.35
C TYR A 161 11.60 8.43 -6.41
N ASP A 162 12.84 8.15 -6.79
CA ASP A 162 13.74 7.34 -5.97
C ASP A 162 14.01 7.99 -4.59
N LEU A 163 14.24 9.28 -4.55
CA LEU A 163 14.47 10.01 -3.30
C LEU A 163 13.23 10.02 -2.39
N MET A 164 12.05 10.28 -2.92
CA MET A 164 10.80 10.28 -2.14
C MET A 164 10.42 8.87 -1.68
N SER A 165 10.48 7.89 -2.57
CA SER A 165 10.06 6.51 -2.29
C SER A 165 10.97 5.81 -1.29
N GLN A 166 12.24 6.22 -1.21
CA GLN A 166 13.21 5.77 -0.22
C GLN A 166 13.24 6.64 1.05
N LYS A 167 12.34 7.63 1.18
CA LYS A 167 12.16 8.49 2.36
C LYS A 167 13.33 9.44 2.66
N PHE A 168 14.11 9.84 1.65
CA PHE A 168 15.12 10.89 1.84
C PHE A 168 14.46 12.25 2.07
N PHE A 169 13.32 12.52 1.42
CA PHE A 169 12.47 13.67 1.69
C PHE A 169 11.01 13.38 1.34
N THR A 170 10.12 14.25 1.79
CA THR A 170 8.73 14.30 1.36
C THR A 170 8.31 15.75 1.18
N HIS A 171 7.33 15.98 0.32
CA HIS A 171 6.70 17.29 0.21
C HIS A 171 5.75 17.53 1.38
N ALA A 172 5.61 18.81 1.78
CA ALA A 172 4.56 19.22 2.70
C ALA A 172 3.18 19.17 1.99
N THR A 173 2.13 19.04 2.76
CA THR A 173 0.76 19.25 2.27
C THR A 173 0.60 20.72 1.81
N PRO A 174 0.04 21.01 0.62
CA PRO A 174 -0.70 20.13 -0.29
C PRO A 174 0.12 19.76 -1.54
N THR A 175 0.71 18.58 -1.60
CA THR A 175 1.41 18.14 -2.82
C THR A 175 0.70 16.99 -3.45
#